data_dda5577e19e01e90f2f65554e768807a
#
_entry.id   dda5577e19e01e90f2f65554e768807a
#
_cell.length_a   1.000
_cell.length_b   1.000
_cell.length_c   1.000
_cell.angle_alpha   90.00
_cell.angle_beta   90.00
_cell.angle_gamma   90.00
#
_symmetry.space_group_name_H-M   'P 1'
#
loop_
_entity.id
_entity.type
_entity.pdbx_description
1 polymer ?
#
loop_
_entity_poly.entity_id
_entity_poly.type
_entity_poly.pdbx_seq_one_letter_code
_entity_poly.pdbx_strand_id
1 'polypeptide(L)'
;MAKPANRSRDAYHVGNLAPQLLAAARTLLEEVGPTKLSLRAVSERVGVSATAAYHHFQNRNELISHLAAQGFAELAAALQRACSNGSGLDRVRAGSLAYLHFARSNPALYQLMFS
;
A
#
# COMPACT_ATOMS: atom_id res chain seq x y z
N MET A 1 18.52 -25.92 1.23
CA MET A 1 18.30 -25.76 2.65
C MET A 1 17.19 -24.78 2.90
N ALA A 2 16.12 -25.30 3.39
CA ALA A 2 14.98 -24.45 3.74
C ALA A 2 15.25 -23.65 5.01
N LYS A 3 16.11 -24.16 5.87
CA LYS A 3 16.33 -23.54 7.15
C LYS A 3 16.87 -22.13 7.12
N PRO A 4 17.89 -21.81 6.34
CA PRO A 4 18.35 -20.44 6.30
C PRO A 4 17.28 -19.46 5.84
N ALA A 5 16.51 -19.85 4.82
CA ALA A 5 15.43 -19.00 4.33
C ALA A 5 14.34 -18.85 5.38
N ASN A 6 13.99 -19.95 6.07
CA ASN A 6 12.98 -19.90 7.10
C ASN A 6 13.41 -19.02 8.25
N ARG A 7 14.66 -19.15 8.66
CA ARG A 7 15.17 -18.35 9.75
C ARG A 7 15.19 -16.88 9.39
N SER A 8 15.58 -16.58 8.18
CA SER A 8 15.59 -15.21 7.69
C SER A 8 14.19 -14.62 7.71
N ARG A 9 13.21 -15.41 7.27
CA ARG A 9 11.83 -14.96 7.25
C ARG A 9 11.29 -14.76 8.66
N ASP A 10 11.61 -15.68 9.57
CA ASP A 10 11.17 -15.56 10.95
C ASP A 10 11.72 -14.30 11.61
N ALA A 11 13.01 -14.05 11.43
CA ALA A 11 13.62 -12.86 11.97
C ALA A 11 13.00 -11.60 11.37
N TYR A 12 12.72 -11.66 10.07
CA TYR A 12 12.11 -10.56 9.36
C TYR A 12 10.71 -10.28 9.93
N HIS A 13 9.93 -11.33 10.15
CA HIS A 13 8.57 -11.18 10.67
C HIS A 13 8.53 -10.57 12.06
N VAL A 14 9.50 -10.89 12.89
CA VAL A 14 9.53 -10.40 14.26
C VAL A 14 9.56 -8.88 14.29
N GLY A 15 10.38 -8.27 13.44
CA GLY A 15 10.54 -6.83 13.48
C GLY A 15 9.82 -6.07 12.39
N ASN A 16 9.36 -6.74 11.33
CA ASN A 16 8.90 -6.05 10.13
C ASN A 16 7.59 -6.59 9.57
N LEU A 17 6.80 -7.28 10.38
CA LEU A 17 5.61 -7.93 9.84
C LEU A 17 4.57 -6.90 9.35
N ALA A 18 4.35 -5.83 10.10
CA ALA A 18 3.35 -4.85 9.69
C ALA A 18 3.68 -4.22 8.32
N PRO A 19 4.92 -3.76 8.08
CA PRO A 19 5.27 -3.25 6.74
C PRO A 19 5.13 -4.31 5.65
N GLN A 20 5.46 -5.57 5.95
CA GLN A 20 5.29 -6.64 4.97
C GLN A 20 3.83 -6.88 4.62
N LEU A 21 2.98 -6.86 5.64
CA LEU A 21 1.54 -7.03 5.43
C LEU A 21 1.00 -5.89 4.57
N LEU A 22 1.42 -4.65 4.85
CA LEU A 22 0.97 -3.52 4.05
C LEU A 22 1.45 -3.60 2.62
N ALA A 23 2.70 -4.00 2.41
CA ALA A 23 3.23 -4.13 1.04
C ALA A 23 2.48 -5.22 0.28
N ALA A 24 2.22 -6.34 0.92
CA ALA A 24 1.46 -7.43 0.29
C ALA A 24 0.03 -7.01 0.02
N ALA A 25 -0.58 -6.28 0.95
CA ALA A 25 -1.93 -5.77 0.76
C ALA A 25 -2.00 -4.81 -0.41
N ARG A 26 -0.99 -3.97 -0.55
CA ARG A 26 -0.90 -3.01 -1.64
C ARG A 26 -0.89 -3.73 -2.99
N THR A 27 -0.06 -4.75 -3.12
CA THR A 27 0.04 -5.54 -4.35
C THR A 27 -1.27 -6.30 -4.60
N LEU A 28 -1.78 -6.95 -3.58
CA LEU A 28 -3.00 -7.75 -3.69
C LEU A 28 -4.19 -6.86 -4.07
N LEU A 29 -4.24 -5.66 -3.52
CA LEU A 29 -5.31 -4.70 -3.82
C LEU A 29 -5.41 -4.45 -5.32
N GLU A 30 -4.28 -4.26 -6.00
CA GLU A 30 -4.30 -4.02 -7.44
C GLU A 30 -4.66 -5.28 -8.22
N GLU A 31 -4.36 -6.46 -7.68
CA GLU A 31 -4.67 -7.72 -8.34
C GLU A 31 -6.15 -8.08 -8.26
N VAL A 32 -6.76 -7.91 -7.10
CA VAL A 32 -8.12 -8.42 -6.88
C VAL A 32 -9.16 -7.33 -6.62
N GLY A 33 -8.73 -6.10 -6.45
CA GLY A 33 -9.64 -4.99 -6.18
C GLY A 33 -9.98 -4.84 -4.70
N PRO A 34 -10.57 -3.68 -4.34
CA PRO A 34 -10.86 -3.39 -2.93
C PRO A 34 -11.84 -4.37 -2.29
N THR A 35 -12.81 -4.85 -3.07
CA THR A 35 -13.86 -5.72 -2.52
C THR A 35 -13.32 -7.04 -2.01
N LYS A 36 -12.34 -7.59 -2.72
CA LYS A 36 -11.79 -8.92 -2.40
C LYS A 36 -10.59 -8.89 -1.49
N LEU A 37 -10.13 -7.70 -1.11
CA LEU A 37 -9.00 -7.58 -0.20
C LEU A 37 -9.41 -7.98 1.20
N SER A 38 -8.64 -8.87 1.84
CA SER A 38 -8.91 -9.33 3.19
C SER A 38 -7.61 -9.57 3.93
N LEU A 39 -7.69 -9.50 5.26
CA LEU A 39 -6.52 -9.80 6.09
C LEU A 39 -6.07 -11.25 5.91
N ARG A 40 -7.01 -12.16 5.72
CA ARG A 40 -6.67 -13.56 5.49
C ARG A 40 -5.86 -13.72 4.19
N ALA A 41 -6.33 -13.10 3.11
CA ALA A 41 -5.63 -13.18 1.84
C ALA A 41 -4.24 -12.56 1.93
N VAL A 42 -4.14 -11.44 2.65
CA VAL A 42 -2.85 -10.77 2.84
C VAL A 42 -1.90 -11.65 3.64
N SER A 43 -2.39 -12.25 4.73
CA SER A 43 -1.55 -13.12 5.54
C SER A 43 -1.07 -14.33 4.76
N GLU A 44 -1.93 -14.90 3.92
CA GLU A 44 -1.54 -16.01 3.06
C GLU A 44 -0.44 -15.61 2.08
N ARG A 45 -0.56 -14.41 1.51
CA ARG A 45 0.44 -13.90 0.58
C ARG A 45 1.80 -13.75 1.25
N VAL A 46 1.81 -13.27 2.49
CA VAL A 46 3.05 -13.08 3.24
C VAL A 46 3.59 -14.41 3.77
N GLY A 47 2.71 -15.36 4.01
CA GLY A 47 3.11 -16.67 4.54
C GLY A 47 3.05 -16.73 6.06
N VAL A 48 2.12 -15.99 6.67
CA VAL A 48 1.92 -16.01 8.11
C VAL A 48 0.47 -16.39 8.41
N SER A 49 0.20 -16.70 9.66
CA SER A 49 -1.16 -17.02 10.07
C SER A 49 -2.03 -15.77 10.10
N ALA A 50 -3.33 -15.98 9.97
CA ALA A 50 -4.27 -14.87 10.10
C ALA A 50 -4.18 -14.23 11.48
N THR A 51 -3.94 -15.05 12.52
CA THR A 51 -3.77 -14.54 13.88
C THR A 51 -2.62 -13.54 13.95
N ALA A 52 -1.50 -13.87 13.31
CA ALA A 52 -0.35 -12.97 13.30
C ALA A 52 -0.71 -11.62 12.64
N ALA A 53 -1.47 -11.69 11.55
CA ALA A 53 -1.90 -10.47 10.87
C ALA A 53 -2.82 -9.63 11.76
N TYR A 54 -3.72 -10.30 12.50
CA TYR A 54 -4.65 -9.58 13.38
C TYR A 54 -3.96 -8.93 14.57
N HIS A 55 -2.75 -9.34 14.90
CA HIS A 55 -1.97 -8.62 15.91
C HIS A 55 -1.60 -7.22 15.45
N HIS A 56 -1.48 -7.01 14.16
CA HIS A 56 -1.05 -5.72 13.60
C HIS A 56 -2.21 -4.89 13.07
N PHE A 57 -3.25 -5.54 12.55
CA PHE A 57 -4.43 -4.86 12.02
C PHE A 57 -5.65 -5.57 12.57
N GLN A 58 -6.38 -4.91 13.45
CA GLN A 58 -7.48 -5.55 14.18
C GLN A 58 -8.59 -6.01 13.26
N ASN A 59 -8.80 -5.29 12.17
CA ASN A 59 -9.85 -5.64 11.24
C ASN A 59 -9.49 -5.08 9.85
N ARG A 60 -10.33 -5.42 8.88
CA ARG A 60 -10.13 -5.00 7.50
C ARG A 60 -10.11 -3.48 7.37
N ASN A 61 -10.97 -2.80 8.12
CA ASN A 61 -11.04 -1.34 8.05
C ASN A 61 -9.75 -0.68 8.48
N GLU A 62 -9.08 -1.23 9.47
CA GLU A 62 -7.81 -0.69 9.91
C GLU A 62 -6.76 -0.84 8.82
N LEU A 63 -6.72 -2.01 8.19
CA LEU A 63 -5.81 -2.23 7.06
C LEU A 63 -6.07 -1.24 5.93
N ILE A 64 -7.35 -1.08 5.58
CA ILE A 64 -7.74 -0.14 4.52
C ILE A 64 -7.35 1.28 4.86
N SER A 65 -7.53 1.69 6.12
CA SER A 65 -7.16 3.03 6.55
C SER A 65 -5.66 3.28 6.37
N HIS A 66 -4.84 2.28 6.70
CA HIS A 66 -3.40 2.41 6.51
C HIS A 66 -3.03 2.50 5.03
N LEU A 67 -3.69 1.71 4.19
CA LEU A 67 -3.43 1.76 2.75
C LEU A 67 -3.83 3.12 2.18
N ALA A 68 -4.98 3.63 2.57
CA ALA A 68 -5.44 4.94 2.10
C ALA A 68 -4.46 6.04 2.55
N ALA A 69 -4.00 5.97 3.78
CA ALA A 69 -3.03 6.95 4.29
C ALA A 69 -1.74 6.91 3.48
N GLN A 70 -1.25 5.72 3.15
CA GLN A 70 -0.08 5.58 2.28
C GLN A 70 -0.34 6.21 0.92
N GLY A 71 -1.52 5.95 0.37
CA GLY A 71 -1.89 6.48 -0.93
C GLY A 71 -1.89 8.01 -0.94
N PHE A 72 -2.49 8.60 0.08
CA PHE A 72 -2.53 10.07 0.17
C PHE A 72 -1.14 10.64 0.37
N ALA A 73 -0.28 9.99 1.15
CA ALA A 73 1.10 10.46 1.33
C ALA A 73 1.88 10.40 0.02
N GLU A 74 1.70 9.33 -0.75
CA GLU A 74 2.38 9.18 -2.03
C GLU A 74 1.88 10.19 -3.05
N LEU A 75 0.58 10.42 -3.08
CA LEU A 75 0.00 11.41 -3.98
C LEU A 75 0.52 12.80 -3.62
N ALA A 76 0.52 13.14 -2.35
CA ALA A 76 1.02 14.43 -1.88
C ALA A 76 2.49 14.62 -2.29
N ALA A 77 3.31 13.58 -2.10
CA ALA A 77 4.72 13.65 -2.48
C ALA A 77 4.88 13.83 -3.99
N ALA A 78 4.07 13.13 -4.78
CA ALA A 78 4.14 13.24 -6.23
C ALA A 78 3.77 14.65 -6.69
N LEU A 79 2.72 15.23 -6.09
CA LEU A 79 2.32 16.59 -6.42
C LEU A 79 3.37 17.60 -6.01
N GLN A 80 3.97 17.40 -4.86
CA GLN A 80 5.01 18.30 -4.37
C GLN A 80 6.21 18.30 -5.30
N ARG A 81 6.63 17.12 -5.76
CA ARG A 81 7.75 17.02 -6.70
C ARG A 81 7.40 17.68 -8.03
N ALA A 82 6.21 17.43 -8.52
CA ALA A 82 5.79 17.97 -9.82
C ALA A 82 5.68 19.48 -9.79
N CYS A 83 5.23 20.05 -8.67
CA CYS A 83 4.98 21.48 -8.56
C CYS A 83 6.16 22.25 -8.00
N SER A 84 7.32 21.61 -7.83
CA SER A 84 8.48 22.27 -7.23
C SER A 84 9.18 23.22 -8.19
N ASN A 85 9.02 23.01 -9.48
CA ASN A 85 9.67 23.82 -10.50
C ASN A 85 8.63 24.58 -11.31
N GLY A 86 9.07 25.70 -11.88
CA GLY A 86 8.19 26.51 -12.71
C GLY A 86 7.25 27.36 -11.87
N SER A 87 6.31 27.99 -12.52
CA SER A 87 5.34 28.86 -11.86
C SER A 87 4.05 28.91 -12.67
N GLY A 88 2.99 29.38 -12.01
CA GLY A 88 1.72 29.61 -12.66
C GLY A 88 1.17 28.35 -13.34
N LEU A 89 0.86 28.50 -14.61
CA LEU A 89 0.24 27.42 -15.37
C LEU A 89 1.13 26.18 -15.50
N ASP A 90 2.45 26.38 -15.52
CA ASP A 90 3.37 25.24 -15.59
C ASP A 90 3.21 24.33 -14.39
N ARG A 91 3.05 24.92 -13.21
CA ARG A 91 2.88 24.14 -11.98
C ARG A 91 1.53 23.43 -11.98
N VAL A 92 0.48 24.10 -12.43
CA VAL A 92 -0.84 23.50 -12.53
C VAL A 92 -0.82 22.31 -13.48
N ARG A 93 -0.19 22.49 -14.63
CA ARG A 93 -0.11 21.41 -15.61
C ARG A 93 0.67 20.23 -15.05
N ALA A 94 1.84 20.49 -14.47
CA ALA A 94 2.68 19.42 -13.92
C ALA A 94 1.97 18.68 -12.81
N GLY A 95 1.29 19.41 -11.92
CA GLY A 95 0.54 18.80 -10.85
C GLY A 95 -0.61 17.95 -11.36
N SER A 96 -1.34 18.46 -12.35
CA SER A 96 -2.46 17.72 -12.94
C SER A 96 -1.99 16.42 -13.59
N LEU A 97 -0.87 16.48 -14.31
CA LEU A 97 -0.32 15.28 -14.93
C LEU A 97 0.15 14.27 -13.90
N ALA A 98 0.79 14.75 -12.84
CA ALA A 98 1.24 13.87 -11.77
C ALA A 98 0.05 13.19 -11.07
N TYR A 99 -1.03 13.94 -10.87
CA TYR A 99 -2.25 13.40 -10.26
C TYR A 99 -2.82 12.29 -11.15
N LEU A 100 -2.97 12.56 -12.44
CA LEU A 100 -3.50 11.57 -13.37
C LEU A 100 -2.59 10.34 -13.44
N HIS A 101 -1.30 10.56 -13.45
CA HIS A 101 -0.35 9.45 -13.48
C HIS A 101 -0.51 8.56 -12.25
N PHE A 102 -0.64 9.17 -11.08
CA PHE A 102 -0.83 8.41 -9.85
C PHE A 102 -2.11 7.57 -9.91
N ALA A 103 -3.21 8.19 -10.35
CA ALA A 103 -4.49 7.49 -10.41
C ALA A 103 -4.45 6.33 -11.39
N ARG A 104 -3.80 6.52 -12.54
CA ARG A 104 -3.68 5.48 -13.55
C ARG A 104 -2.74 4.36 -13.13
N SER A 105 -1.70 4.70 -12.39
CA SER A 105 -0.73 3.70 -11.95
C SER A 105 -1.24 2.87 -10.79
N ASN A 106 -2.21 3.39 -10.05
CA ASN A 106 -2.72 2.76 -8.83
C ASN A 106 -4.25 2.83 -8.80
N PRO A 107 -4.93 2.22 -9.81
CA PRO A 107 -6.38 2.44 -9.91
C PRO A 107 -7.18 1.91 -8.73
N ALA A 108 -6.83 0.73 -8.21
CA ALA A 108 -7.58 0.18 -7.09
C ALA A 108 -7.30 0.95 -5.80
N LEU A 109 -6.04 1.36 -5.60
CA LEU A 109 -5.69 2.18 -4.45
C LEU A 109 -6.41 3.53 -4.53
N TYR A 110 -6.41 4.14 -5.71
CA TYR A 110 -7.08 5.42 -5.90
C TYR A 110 -8.57 5.31 -5.56
N GLN A 111 -9.20 4.25 -6.03
CA GLN A 111 -10.61 4.00 -5.72
C GLN A 111 -10.83 3.85 -4.23
N LEU A 112 -9.95 3.12 -3.56
CA LEU A 112 -10.05 2.90 -2.13
C LEU A 112 -9.86 4.20 -1.34
N MET A 113 -8.95 5.06 -1.78
CA MET A 113 -8.69 6.33 -1.11
C MET A 113 -9.91 7.24 -1.04
N PHE A 114 -10.77 7.16 -2.03
CA PHE A 114 -11.91 8.07 -2.15
C PHE A 114 -13.26 7.37 -2.03
N SER A 115 -13.28 6.18 -1.50
CA SER A 115 -14.54 5.45 -1.31
C SER A 115 -15.20 5.71 0.02
#